data_2f1e7c3da2505ca6ce12d180f8093fe5
#
_entry.id   2f1e7c3da2505ca6ce12d180f8093fe5
#
_cell.length_a   1.000
_cell.length_b   1.000
_cell.length_c   1.000
_cell.angle_alpha   90.00
_cell.angle_beta   90.00
_cell.angle_gamma   90.00
#
_symmetry.space_group_name_H-M   'P 1'
#
loop_
_entity.id
_entity.type
_entity.pdbx_description
1 polymer ?
#
loop_
_entity_poly.entity_id
_entity_poly.type
_entity_poly.pdbx_seq_one_letter_code
_entity_poly.pdbx_strand_id
1 'polypeptide(L)'
;QEKADNLSAEEKSLKDKIEEYQNSIDKMEEELAKAFENSNYESTYSGGQMEWPIPGEYYITSYVGWRWGRMHKGIDIGADEYTPVIAAEAGEVIICTYDTGGYGYYIAINHGNGYITLYGHLNEQLVSVGQRVARGERIALSGNTGGSTGPHLHFEVRYLSSGRADAWNFFYNAEVKNPLDFV
;
A
#
# COMPACT_ATOMS: atom_id res chain seq x y z
N GLN A 1 -25.10 -13.34 -42.55
CA GLN A 1 -23.74 -12.98 -42.99
C GLN A 1 -23.34 -11.62 -42.40
N GLU A 2 -24.13 -10.57 -42.55
CA GLU A 2 -23.90 -9.20 -42.07
C GLU A 2 -23.67 -9.11 -40.53
N LYS A 3 -24.38 -9.90 -39.71
CA LYS A 3 -24.17 -9.99 -38.26
C LYS A 3 -22.85 -10.66 -37.88
N ALA A 4 -22.41 -11.65 -38.66
CA ALA A 4 -21.14 -12.35 -38.40
C ALA A 4 -19.95 -11.46 -38.81
N ASP A 5 -20.07 -10.70 -39.88
CA ASP A 5 -19.07 -9.77 -40.36
C ASP A 5 -18.90 -8.58 -39.40
N ASN A 6 -19.99 -8.07 -38.80
CA ASN A 6 -19.97 -7.02 -37.80
C ASN A 6 -19.32 -7.52 -36.49
N LEU A 7 -19.63 -8.74 -36.04
CA LEU A 7 -19.00 -9.34 -34.86
C LEU A 7 -17.49 -9.50 -35.01
N SER A 8 -17.05 -9.93 -36.21
CA SER A 8 -15.64 -10.06 -36.56
C SER A 8 -14.89 -8.72 -36.56
N ALA A 9 -15.57 -7.65 -37.01
CA ALA A 9 -15.00 -6.30 -36.98
C ALA A 9 -14.88 -5.73 -35.56
N GLU A 10 -15.88 -5.98 -34.70
CA GLU A 10 -15.85 -5.60 -33.29
C GLU A 10 -14.77 -6.36 -32.51
N GLU A 11 -14.65 -7.67 -32.74
CA GLU A 11 -13.59 -8.49 -32.10
C GLU A 11 -12.18 -8.01 -32.49
N LYS A 12 -11.97 -7.65 -33.75
CA LYS A 12 -10.72 -7.08 -34.22
C LYS A 12 -10.43 -5.73 -33.56
N SER A 13 -11.43 -4.83 -33.51
CA SER A 13 -11.30 -3.52 -32.88
C SER A 13 -10.99 -3.63 -31.38
N LEU A 14 -11.55 -4.61 -30.68
CA LEU A 14 -11.26 -4.89 -29.28
C LEU A 14 -9.84 -5.42 -29.08
N LYS A 15 -9.38 -6.31 -29.96
CA LYS A 15 -7.99 -6.82 -29.93
C LYS A 15 -6.98 -5.70 -30.15
N ASP A 16 -7.22 -4.83 -31.14
CA ASP A 16 -6.35 -3.70 -31.43
C ASP A 16 -6.27 -2.74 -30.22
N LYS A 17 -7.40 -2.49 -29.52
CA LYS A 17 -7.41 -1.69 -28.28
C LYS A 17 -6.70 -2.35 -27.12
N ILE A 18 -6.84 -3.68 -26.95
CA ILE A 18 -6.12 -4.43 -25.92
C ILE A 18 -4.61 -4.34 -26.14
N GLU A 19 -4.16 -4.48 -27.39
CA GLU A 19 -2.75 -4.33 -27.73
C GLU A 19 -2.23 -2.90 -27.50
N GLU A 20 -3.02 -1.87 -27.83
CA GLU A 20 -2.71 -0.46 -27.54
C GLU A 20 -2.58 -0.21 -26.04
N TYR A 21 -3.53 -0.72 -25.23
CA TYR A 21 -3.45 -0.58 -23.78
C TYR A 21 -2.28 -1.35 -23.18
N GLN A 22 -1.97 -2.56 -23.68
CA GLN A 22 -0.82 -3.33 -23.23
C GLN A 22 0.48 -2.60 -23.49
N ASN A 23 0.68 -2.07 -24.70
CA ASN A 23 1.84 -1.26 -25.06
C ASN A 23 1.96 0.01 -24.20
N SER A 24 0.83 0.60 -23.83
CA SER A 24 0.81 1.78 -22.93
C SER A 24 1.20 1.42 -21.50
N ILE A 25 0.77 0.26 -21.02
CA ILE A 25 1.14 -0.29 -19.70
C ILE A 25 2.64 -0.59 -19.67
N ASP A 26 3.16 -1.32 -20.68
CA ASP A 26 4.57 -1.67 -20.77
C ASP A 26 5.47 -0.42 -20.79
N LYS A 27 5.03 0.63 -21.50
CA LYS A 27 5.75 1.91 -21.55
C LYS A 27 5.73 2.64 -20.21
N MET A 28 4.58 2.64 -19.51
CA MET A 28 4.49 3.23 -18.18
C MET A 28 5.33 2.47 -17.16
N GLU A 29 5.37 1.15 -17.27
CA GLU A 29 6.23 0.30 -16.42
C GLU A 29 7.72 0.58 -16.67
N GLU A 30 8.14 0.76 -17.94
CA GLU A 30 9.50 1.13 -18.28
C GLU A 30 9.88 2.52 -17.78
N GLU A 31 8.99 3.52 -17.95
CA GLU A 31 9.20 4.87 -17.43
C GLU A 31 9.28 4.88 -15.90
N LEU A 32 8.42 4.11 -15.24
CA LEU A 32 8.43 3.93 -13.79
C LEU A 32 9.74 3.25 -13.33
N ALA A 33 10.18 2.19 -14.02
CA ALA A 33 11.43 1.53 -13.73
C ALA A 33 12.63 2.47 -13.85
N LYS A 34 12.69 3.29 -14.92
CA LYS A 34 13.73 4.31 -15.11
C LYS A 34 13.69 5.41 -14.04
N ALA A 35 12.51 5.85 -13.64
CA ALA A 35 12.35 6.81 -12.55
C ALA A 35 12.87 6.25 -11.21
N PHE A 36 12.66 4.95 -10.96
CA PHE A 36 13.21 4.26 -9.79
C PHE A 36 14.72 4.05 -9.86
N GLU A 37 15.29 3.71 -11.01
CA GLU A 37 16.76 3.58 -11.20
C GLU A 37 17.49 4.91 -10.98
N ASN A 38 16.88 6.03 -11.37
CA ASN A 38 17.41 7.38 -11.16
C ASN A 38 17.20 7.93 -9.77
N SER A 39 16.32 7.30 -8.95
CA SER A 39 16.19 7.65 -7.56
C SER A 39 17.32 6.98 -6.78
N ASN A 40 18.40 7.69 -6.53
CA ASN A 40 19.39 7.33 -5.50
C ASN A 40 18.72 7.39 -4.11
N TYR A 41 17.70 6.55 -3.89
CA TYR A 41 17.14 6.35 -2.57
C TYR A 41 18.11 5.45 -1.82
N GLU A 42 19.09 6.08 -1.16
CA GLU A 42 19.82 5.39 -0.11
C GLU A 42 18.82 5.09 1.01
N SER A 43 18.55 3.81 1.19
CA SER A 43 17.79 3.30 2.30
C SER A 43 18.29 3.91 3.62
N THR A 44 17.45 4.67 4.27
CA THR A 44 17.81 5.33 5.53
C THR A 44 17.46 4.49 6.76
N TYR A 45 16.51 3.55 6.65
CA TYR A 45 16.13 2.71 7.77
C TYR A 45 17.08 1.53 7.93
N SER A 46 17.85 1.55 9.01
CA SER A 46 18.84 0.50 9.35
C SER A 46 18.32 -0.51 10.39
N GLY A 47 17.04 -0.46 10.72
CA GLY A 47 16.46 -1.13 11.88
C GLY A 47 16.45 -0.21 13.11
N GLY A 48 15.51 -0.41 13.99
CA GLY A 48 15.31 0.39 15.21
C GLY A 48 13.84 0.73 15.42
N GLN A 49 13.57 1.64 16.33
CA GLN A 49 12.21 2.01 16.68
C GLN A 49 11.65 3.01 15.68
N MET A 50 10.55 2.65 15.05
CA MET A 50 9.71 3.52 14.22
C MET A 50 8.82 4.41 15.11
N GLU A 51 8.23 5.45 14.57
CA GLU A 51 7.24 6.23 15.27
C GLU A 51 5.88 5.54 15.28
N TRP A 52 5.12 5.75 16.36
CA TRP A 52 3.75 5.30 16.46
C TRP A 52 2.89 5.98 15.39
N PRO A 53 2.18 5.21 14.52
CA PRO A 53 1.61 5.73 13.27
C PRO A 53 0.42 6.68 13.46
N ILE A 54 -0.20 6.73 14.64
CA ILE A 54 -1.34 7.57 14.96
C ILE A 54 -1.20 8.19 16.37
N PRO A 55 -0.41 9.28 16.49
CA PRO A 55 -0.12 9.91 17.77
C PRO A 55 -1.36 10.32 18.54
N GLY A 56 -1.39 9.99 19.82
CA GLY A 56 -2.53 10.27 20.70
C GLY A 56 -3.48 9.09 20.89
N GLU A 57 -3.50 8.13 19.95
CA GLU A 57 -4.36 6.95 19.99
C GLU A 57 -3.51 5.71 20.24
N TYR A 58 -3.65 5.07 21.41
CA TYR A 58 -2.82 3.94 21.83
C TYR A 58 -3.62 2.67 22.14
N TYR A 59 -4.94 2.70 21.93
CA TYR A 59 -5.81 1.56 22.22
C TYR A 59 -5.79 0.55 21.06
N ILE A 60 -5.13 -0.59 21.26
CA ILE A 60 -5.06 -1.67 20.27
C ILE A 60 -6.34 -2.51 20.41
N THR A 61 -7.14 -2.52 19.36
CA THR A 61 -8.39 -3.30 19.29
C THR A 61 -8.17 -4.71 18.76
N SER A 62 -7.07 -4.94 18.01
CA SER A 62 -6.72 -6.27 17.50
C SER A 62 -5.22 -6.40 17.21
N TYR A 63 -4.70 -7.61 17.45
CA TYR A 63 -3.28 -7.95 17.27
C TYR A 63 -3.06 -8.80 16.01
N VAL A 64 -1.80 -8.90 15.58
CA VAL A 64 -1.36 -9.84 14.53
C VAL A 64 -1.70 -11.27 14.95
N GLY A 65 -2.31 -12.04 14.07
CA GLY A 65 -2.59 -13.45 14.34
C GLY A 65 -3.78 -14.02 13.57
N TRP A 66 -3.98 -15.32 13.71
CA TRP A 66 -5.12 -16.02 13.13
C TRP A 66 -6.42 -15.69 13.85
N ARG A 67 -7.42 -15.21 13.09
CA ARG A 67 -8.76 -14.92 13.60
C ARG A 67 -9.81 -15.19 12.51
N TRP A 68 -10.93 -15.81 12.89
CA TRP A 68 -12.06 -16.09 11.98
C TRP A 68 -11.64 -16.74 10.64
N GLY A 69 -10.67 -17.69 10.70
CA GLY A 69 -10.22 -18.44 9.53
C GLY A 69 -9.28 -17.70 8.58
N ARG A 70 -8.79 -16.50 8.97
CA ARG A 70 -7.81 -15.71 8.22
C ARG A 70 -6.71 -15.12 9.10
N MET A 71 -5.55 -14.88 8.51
CA MET A 71 -4.45 -14.19 9.18
C MET A 71 -4.70 -12.69 9.20
N HIS A 72 -4.73 -12.09 10.38
CA HIS A 72 -4.64 -10.66 10.58
C HIS A 72 -3.16 -10.24 10.54
N LYS A 73 -2.80 -9.42 9.57
CA LYS A 73 -1.41 -9.17 9.20
C LYS A 73 -0.80 -7.94 9.87
N GLY A 74 -1.58 -7.22 10.66
CA GLY A 74 -1.18 -6.01 11.34
C GLY A 74 -1.78 -5.89 12.74
N ILE A 75 -1.72 -4.69 13.29
CA ILE A 75 -2.47 -4.28 14.46
C ILE A 75 -3.59 -3.32 14.05
N ASP A 76 -4.71 -3.39 14.75
CA ASP A 76 -5.79 -2.41 14.61
C ASP A 76 -5.74 -1.46 15.83
N ILE A 77 -5.62 -0.17 15.56
CA ILE A 77 -5.54 0.88 16.56
C ILE A 77 -6.85 1.67 16.50
N GLY A 78 -7.66 1.60 17.55
CA GLY A 78 -8.92 2.35 17.65
C GLY A 78 -8.64 3.84 17.60
N ALA A 79 -9.30 4.53 16.69
CA ALA A 79 -9.18 5.98 16.49
C ALA A 79 -10.45 6.53 15.85
N ASP A 80 -10.81 7.75 16.18
CA ASP A 80 -11.90 8.43 15.50
C ASP A 80 -11.57 8.66 14.02
N GLU A 81 -12.60 8.74 13.18
CA GLU A 81 -12.41 9.11 11.78
C GLU A 81 -11.75 10.49 11.67
N TYR A 82 -10.93 10.66 10.63
CA TYR A 82 -10.16 11.89 10.35
C TYR A 82 -9.06 12.23 11.38
N THR A 83 -8.67 11.29 12.25
CA THR A 83 -7.47 11.43 13.09
C THR A 83 -6.21 11.41 12.21
N PRO A 84 -5.24 12.32 12.41
CA PRO A 84 -4.01 12.34 11.63
C PRO A 84 -3.20 11.05 11.73
N VAL A 85 -2.81 10.49 10.58
CA VAL A 85 -1.92 9.34 10.45
C VAL A 85 -0.58 9.82 9.90
N ILE A 86 0.50 9.40 10.52
CA ILE A 86 1.87 9.79 10.14
C ILE A 86 2.68 8.62 9.61
N ALA A 87 3.69 8.92 8.80
CA ALA A 87 4.67 7.93 8.35
C ALA A 87 5.53 7.48 9.56
N ALA A 88 5.48 6.20 9.87
CA ALA A 88 6.24 5.63 11.01
C ALA A 88 7.76 5.75 10.81
N GLU A 89 8.22 5.81 9.56
CA GLU A 89 9.62 6.08 9.20
C GLU A 89 9.67 6.79 7.84
N ALA A 90 10.78 7.45 7.54
CA ALA A 90 11.03 8.08 6.24
C ALA A 90 11.02 7.01 5.13
N GLY A 91 10.52 7.37 3.93
CA GLY A 91 10.44 6.40 2.86
C GLY A 91 9.83 6.94 1.57
N GLU A 92 9.57 6.02 0.64
CA GLU A 92 8.89 6.29 -0.61
C GLU A 92 7.54 5.56 -0.66
N VAL A 93 6.50 6.26 -1.02
CA VAL A 93 5.14 5.69 -1.18
C VAL A 93 5.12 4.78 -2.41
N ILE A 94 4.95 3.48 -2.19
CA ILE A 94 4.90 2.47 -3.26
C ILE A 94 3.47 2.03 -3.59
N ILE A 95 2.51 2.27 -2.71
CA ILE A 95 1.08 2.00 -2.93
C ILE A 95 0.28 3.15 -2.34
N CYS A 96 -0.70 3.67 -3.09
CA CYS A 96 -1.69 4.65 -2.64
C CYS A 96 -2.96 4.41 -3.47
N THR A 97 -3.92 3.63 -2.95
CA THR A 97 -5.07 3.17 -3.72
C THR A 97 -6.24 2.76 -2.82
N TYR A 98 -7.28 2.17 -3.41
CA TYR A 98 -8.49 1.70 -2.73
C TYR A 98 -8.76 0.22 -3.02
N ASP A 99 -9.04 -0.55 -1.95
CA ASP A 99 -9.50 -1.94 -2.02
C ASP A 99 -10.88 -2.08 -1.37
N THR A 100 -11.89 -2.46 -2.15
CA THR A 100 -13.29 -2.51 -1.72
C THR A 100 -13.58 -3.54 -0.64
N GLY A 101 -12.90 -4.66 -0.64
CA GLY A 101 -13.18 -5.82 0.23
C GLY A 101 -12.19 -6.03 1.37
N GLY A 102 -11.10 -5.26 1.39
CA GLY A 102 -10.00 -5.41 2.33
C GLY A 102 -9.64 -4.11 3.02
N TYR A 103 -8.49 -3.54 2.67
CA TYR A 103 -7.89 -2.39 3.34
C TYR A 103 -8.61 -1.05 3.18
N GLY A 104 -9.64 -0.92 2.33
CA GLY A 104 -10.25 0.37 2.00
C GLY A 104 -9.27 1.29 1.28
N TYR A 105 -9.25 2.57 1.61
CA TYR A 105 -8.12 3.44 1.24
C TYR A 105 -6.91 3.04 2.05
N TYR A 106 -5.79 2.80 1.37
CA TYR A 106 -4.55 2.39 2.04
C TYR A 106 -3.31 2.92 1.34
N ILE A 107 -2.25 3.07 2.13
CA ILE A 107 -0.93 3.53 1.71
C ILE A 107 0.08 2.47 2.12
N ALA A 108 1.07 2.16 1.28
CA ALA A 108 2.27 1.43 1.70
C ALA A 108 3.52 2.25 1.38
N ILE A 109 4.46 2.26 2.32
CA ILE A 109 5.71 3.03 2.26
C ILE A 109 6.89 2.08 2.36
N ASN A 110 7.79 2.16 1.40
CA ASN A 110 9.09 1.49 1.40
C ASN A 110 10.11 2.33 2.15
N HIS A 111 10.64 1.81 3.25
CA HIS A 111 11.65 2.47 4.08
C HIS A 111 13.09 2.07 3.72
N GLY A 112 13.23 1.18 2.74
CA GLY A 112 14.50 0.58 2.38
C GLY A 112 14.88 -0.63 3.26
N ASN A 113 16.00 -1.27 2.93
CA ASN A 113 16.49 -2.49 3.59
C ASN A 113 15.43 -3.59 3.76
N GLY A 114 14.43 -3.63 2.87
CA GLY A 114 13.33 -4.60 2.87
C GLY A 114 12.15 -4.26 3.78
N TYR A 115 12.18 -3.18 4.53
CA TYR A 115 11.09 -2.81 5.43
C TYR A 115 10.03 -1.97 4.73
N ILE A 116 8.77 -2.36 4.90
CA ILE A 116 7.60 -1.69 4.32
C ILE A 116 6.53 -1.59 5.40
N THR A 117 5.90 -0.42 5.54
CA THR A 117 4.71 -0.24 6.37
C THR A 117 3.46 -0.07 5.52
N LEU A 118 2.30 -0.50 6.06
CA LEU A 118 0.98 -0.27 5.45
C LEU A 118 0.05 0.38 6.46
N TYR A 119 -0.75 1.30 5.96
CA TYR A 119 -1.76 2.09 6.68
C TYR A 119 -3.09 1.90 5.97
N GLY A 120 -4.05 1.22 6.59
CA GLY A 120 -5.35 0.85 6.00
C GLY A 120 -6.55 1.49 6.69
N HIS A 121 -7.72 1.32 6.06
CA HIS A 121 -9.03 1.83 6.46
C HIS A 121 -9.12 3.36 6.55
N LEU A 122 -8.29 4.04 5.74
CA LEU A 122 -8.20 5.50 5.72
C LEU A 122 -9.47 6.14 5.14
N ASN A 123 -9.77 7.37 5.55
CA ASN A 123 -10.77 8.22 4.90
C ASN A 123 -10.15 9.10 3.82
N GLU A 124 -8.91 9.55 4.02
CA GLU A 124 -8.22 10.43 3.09
C GLU A 124 -6.74 10.06 3.00
N GLN A 125 -6.22 10.05 1.78
CA GLN A 125 -4.80 9.89 1.46
C GLN A 125 -4.24 11.26 1.07
N LEU A 126 -3.18 11.71 1.74
CA LEU A 126 -2.59 13.04 1.54
C LEU A 126 -1.30 12.99 0.72
N VAL A 127 -0.92 11.82 0.25
CA VAL A 127 0.29 11.55 -0.52
C VAL A 127 -0.03 10.76 -1.78
N SER A 128 0.94 10.66 -2.70
CA SER A 128 0.81 9.92 -3.96
C SER A 128 1.94 8.92 -4.13
N VAL A 129 1.74 7.91 -4.99
CA VAL A 129 2.78 6.93 -5.34
C VAL A 129 4.01 7.65 -5.90
N GLY A 130 5.20 7.23 -5.48
CA GLY A 130 6.49 7.85 -5.81
C GLY A 130 6.86 9.06 -4.94
N GLN A 131 5.94 9.56 -4.11
CA GLN A 131 6.25 10.65 -3.18
C GLN A 131 7.17 10.15 -2.06
N ARG A 132 8.20 10.95 -1.74
CA ARG A 132 9.03 10.74 -0.57
C ARG A 132 8.44 11.47 0.62
N VAL A 133 8.42 10.77 1.75
CA VAL A 133 7.90 11.30 3.01
C VAL A 133 8.97 11.21 4.09
N ALA A 134 8.96 12.17 4.99
CA ALA A 134 9.81 12.15 6.17
C ALA A 134 9.15 11.31 7.28
N ARG A 135 9.96 10.78 8.20
CA ARG A 135 9.47 10.20 9.45
C ARG A 135 8.63 11.23 10.22
N GLY A 136 7.45 10.83 10.70
CA GLY A 136 6.51 11.72 11.37
C GLY A 136 5.70 12.65 10.44
N GLU A 137 5.92 12.60 9.13
CA GLU A 137 5.12 13.37 8.17
C GLU A 137 3.67 12.85 8.13
N ARG A 138 2.69 13.77 8.14
CA ARG A 138 1.29 13.41 8.01
C ARG A 138 0.99 12.95 6.58
N ILE A 139 0.57 11.69 6.44
CA ILE A 139 0.34 11.01 5.17
C ILE A 139 -1.14 10.75 4.87
N ALA A 140 -1.99 10.70 5.91
CA ALA A 140 -3.39 10.34 5.74
C ALA A 140 -4.24 10.83 6.92
N LEU A 141 -5.55 10.59 6.81
CA LEU A 141 -6.52 10.67 7.89
C LEU A 141 -7.17 9.29 8.08
N SER A 142 -7.26 8.83 9.33
CA SER A 142 -7.89 7.56 9.71
C SER A 142 -9.37 7.50 9.30
N GLY A 143 -9.93 6.31 9.22
CA GLY A 143 -11.31 6.16 8.79
C GLY A 143 -11.92 4.81 9.15
N ASN A 144 -12.89 4.40 8.31
CA ASN A 144 -13.65 3.16 8.45
C ASN A 144 -13.97 2.55 7.08
N THR A 145 -13.10 2.73 6.08
CA THR A 145 -13.33 2.29 4.70
C THR A 145 -12.94 0.83 4.48
N GLY A 146 -13.46 0.21 3.41
CA GLY A 146 -13.18 -1.19 3.07
C GLY A 146 -13.84 -2.20 4.00
N GLY A 147 -13.15 -3.26 4.35
CA GLY A 147 -13.64 -4.37 5.18
C GLY A 147 -13.54 -4.11 6.68
N SER A 148 -13.94 -2.94 7.14
CA SER A 148 -13.89 -2.50 8.54
C SER A 148 -15.26 -2.55 9.22
N THR A 149 -15.28 -2.78 10.53
CA THR A 149 -16.50 -2.84 11.35
C THR A 149 -16.66 -1.62 12.28
N GLY A 150 -15.70 -0.74 12.34
CA GLY A 150 -15.69 0.49 13.14
C GLY A 150 -14.43 1.30 12.91
N PRO A 151 -14.41 2.60 13.27
CA PRO A 151 -13.28 3.48 13.03
C PRO A 151 -12.00 2.97 13.69
N HIS A 152 -10.93 2.81 12.91
CA HIS A 152 -9.59 2.41 13.38
C HIS A 152 -8.54 2.61 12.28
N LEU A 153 -7.28 2.62 12.65
CA LEU A 153 -6.15 2.47 11.76
C LEU A 153 -5.71 1.00 11.75
N HIS A 154 -5.68 0.35 10.59
CA HIS A 154 -4.97 -0.91 10.40
C HIS A 154 -3.53 -0.62 10.02
N PHE A 155 -2.56 -1.11 10.81
CA PHE A 155 -1.13 -0.85 10.62
C PHE A 155 -0.34 -2.15 10.49
N GLU A 156 0.46 -2.28 9.43
CA GLU A 156 1.33 -3.43 9.19
C GLU A 156 2.79 -3.01 9.11
N VAL A 157 3.69 -3.90 9.54
CA VAL A 157 5.11 -3.91 9.20
C VAL A 157 5.43 -5.19 8.43
N ARG A 158 6.04 -5.05 7.27
CA ARG A 158 6.44 -6.14 6.40
C ARG A 158 7.94 -6.11 6.16
N TYR A 159 8.51 -7.29 5.92
CA TYR A 159 9.90 -7.44 5.57
C TYR A 159 10.06 -8.24 4.27
N LEU A 160 10.73 -7.67 3.30
CA LEU A 160 11.07 -8.28 2.03
C LEU A 160 12.58 -8.59 2.03
N SER A 161 12.93 -9.86 2.11
CA SER A 161 14.33 -10.32 2.19
C SER A 161 15.11 -10.18 0.88
N SER A 162 14.40 -10.10 -0.24
CA SER A 162 14.98 -9.93 -1.58
C SER A 162 13.93 -9.43 -2.56
N GLY A 163 14.38 -8.84 -3.65
CA GLY A 163 13.51 -8.31 -4.69
C GLY A 163 13.19 -6.82 -4.51
N ARG A 164 12.45 -6.30 -5.46
CA ARG A 164 12.04 -4.90 -5.48
C ARG A 164 10.88 -4.66 -4.52
N ALA A 165 10.89 -3.57 -3.79
CA ALA A 165 9.76 -3.13 -2.98
C ALA A 165 8.69 -2.49 -3.88
N ASP A 166 7.77 -3.30 -4.38
CA ASP A 166 6.61 -2.94 -5.19
C ASP A 166 5.35 -3.61 -4.65
N ALA A 167 4.19 -3.27 -5.23
CA ALA A 167 2.90 -3.79 -4.78
C ALA A 167 2.83 -5.32 -4.85
N TRP A 168 3.35 -5.94 -5.91
CA TRP A 168 3.36 -7.40 -6.05
C TRP A 168 4.15 -8.07 -4.93
N ASN A 169 5.41 -7.68 -4.76
CA ASN A 169 6.28 -8.26 -3.73
C ASN A 169 5.77 -8.01 -2.32
N PHE A 170 5.15 -6.84 -2.08
CA PHE A 170 4.50 -6.55 -0.81
C PHE A 170 3.41 -7.58 -0.47
N PHE A 171 2.52 -7.89 -1.40
CA PHE A 171 1.41 -8.80 -1.13
C PHE A 171 1.79 -10.28 -1.09
N TYR A 172 2.72 -10.71 -1.93
CA TYR A 172 3.01 -12.14 -2.16
C TYR A 172 4.31 -12.63 -1.54
N ASN A 173 5.31 -11.78 -1.35
CA ASN A 173 6.65 -12.18 -0.94
C ASN A 173 7.13 -11.56 0.38
N ALA A 174 6.53 -10.47 0.85
CA ALA A 174 6.94 -9.85 2.08
C ALA A 174 6.37 -10.57 3.31
N GLU A 175 7.26 -10.88 4.27
CA GLU A 175 6.88 -11.46 5.55
C GLU A 175 6.12 -10.47 6.43
N VAL A 176 5.10 -10.95 7.12
CA VAL A 176 4.41 -10.20 8.17
C VAL A 176 5.29 -10.16 9.42
N LYS A 177 5.57 -8.97 9.92
CA LYS A 177 6.21 -8.75 11.21
C LYS A 177 5.17 -8.24 12.21
N ASN A 178 5.41 -8.48 13.50
CA ASN A 178 4.57 -7.87 14.52
C ASN A 178 4.94 -6.38 14.64
N PRO A 179 4.03 -5.43 14.34
CA PRO A 179 4.35 -4.00 14.40
C PRO A 179 4.86 -3.54 15.76
N LEU A 180 4.42 -4.18 16.85
CA LEU A 180 4.83 -3.82 18.22
C LEU A 180 6.31 -4.10 18.52
N ASP A 181 7.01 -4.83 17.65
CA ASP A 181 8.46 -5.01 17.77
C ASP A 181 9.24 -3.82 17.19
N PHE A 182 8.54 -2.87 16.54
CA PHE A 182 9.13 -1.75 15.79
C PHE A 182 8.68 -0.37 16.26
N VAL A 183 7.51 -0.22 16.87
CA VAL A 183 6.91 1.07 17.31
C VAL A 183 6.84 1.22 18.81
#